data_dab77d52f40b8a14d71190c9328e998c
#
_entry.id   dab77d52f40b8a14d71190c9328e998c
#
_cell.length_a   1.000
_cell.length_b   1.000
_cell.length_c   1.000
_cell.angle_alpha   90.00
_cell.angle_beta   90.00
_cell.angle_gamma   90.00
#
_symmetry.space_group_name_H-M   'P 1'
#
loop_
_entity.id
_entity.type
_entity.pdbx_description
1 polymer ?
#
loop_
_entity_poly.entity_id
_entity_poly.type
_entity_poly.pdbx_seq_one_letter_code
_entity_poly.pdbx_strand_id
1 'polypeptide(L)'
;YFEKLETGHMDVIRDSIESRANEVCRAKEELQTTPVYPHSAAYAKEHGELEQYRASNNANFQCKEAIEAAVREHFDGMYLSHDAAKGVIETYGMERVALVLANTVQLQDWDGRYSRRNKEWAKTIPNDNPETVRCGYVLNSHPAVLDGFIDLVREEQQRSRTQGEKTQPSRPSVRDKLKQELPVHKPAAPKKREPER
;
A
#
# COMPACT_ATOMS: atom_id res chain seq x y z
N TYR A 1 43.46 5.67 32.21
CA TYR A 1 42.59 6.86 32.23
C TYR A 1 42.07 7.18 30.82
N PHE A 2 42.95 7.12 29.81
CA PHE A 2 42.57 7.35 28.39
C PHE A 2 41.61 6.28 27.84
N GLU A 3 41.84 5.00 28.12
CA GLU A 3 40.93 3.92 27.69
C GLU A 3 39.50 4.08 28.25
N LYS A 4 39.35 4.56 29.51
CA LYS A 4 38.01 4.85 30.06
C LYS A 4 37.30 6.04 29.42
N LEU A 5 38.05 7.02 28.94
CA LEU A 5 37.50 8.17 28.22
C LEU A 5 37.03 7.78 26.81
N GLU A 6 37.78 6.93 26.11
CA GLU A 6 37.38 6.43 24.78
C GLU A 6 36.16 5.52 24.84
N THR A 7 36.07 4.60 25.81
CA THR A 7 34.90 3.72 25.96
C THR A 7 33.64 4.52 26.31
N GLY A 8 33.75 5.49 27.24
CA GLY A 8 32.61 6.35 27.58
C GLY A 8 32.09 7.19 26.42
N HIS A 9 32.99 7.68 25.55
CA HIS A 9 32.62 8.44 24.37
C HIS A 9 31.96 7.57 23.31
N MET A 10 32.41 6.34 23.13
CA MET A 10 31.78 5.37 22.21
C MET A 10 30.41 4.94 22.68
N ASP A 11 30.16 4.82 23.97
CA ASP A 11 28.84 4.50 24.52
C ASP A 11 27.84 5.62 24.25
N VAL A 12 28.21 6.88 24.44
CA VAL A 12 27.38 8.05 24.14
C VAL A 12 27.02 8.12 22.63
N ILE A 13 27.99 7.80 21.76
CA ILE A 13 27.74 7.77 20.31
C ILE A 13 26.77 6.64 19.98
N ARG A 14 26.93 5.44 20.52
CA ARG A 14 26.04 4.31 20.34
C ARG A 14 24.62 4.64 20.77
N ASP A 15 24.44 5.15 21.98
CA ASP A 15 23.13 5.54 22.52
C ASP A 15 22.43 6.60 21.64
N SER A 16 23.22 7.56 21.11
CA SER A 16 22.71 8.56 20.19
C SER A 16 22.25 7.95 18.85
N ILE A 17 22.99 6.98 18.31
CA ILE A 17 22.64 6.27 17.08
C ILE A 17 21.36 5.43 17.29
N GLU A 18 21.30 4.69 18.39
CA GLU A 18 20.12 3.87 18.74
C GLU A 18 18.87 4.75 18.95
N SER A 19 19.00 5.87 19.63
CA SER A 19 17.91 6.83 19.82
C SER A 19 17.38 7.34 18.48
N ARG A 20 18.25 7.75 17.57
CA ARG A 20 17.86 8.21 16.24
C ARG A 20 17.26 7.10 15.38
N ALA A 21 17.81 5.88 15.45
CA ALA A 21 17.24 4.74 14.76
C ALA A 21 15.81 4.44 15.24
N ASN A 22 15.56 4.51 16.54
CA ASN A 22 14.22 4.32 17.12
C ASN A 22 13.26 5.44 16.72
N GLU A 23 13.71 6.69 16.63
CA GLU A 23 12.90 7.81 16.12
C GLU A 23 12.51 7.59 14.65
N VAL A 24 13.45 7.17 13.80
CA VAL A 24 13.19 6.87 12.39
C VAL A 24 12.21 5.72 12.24
N CYS A 25 12.37 4.64 13.01
CA CYS A 25 11.43 3.51 13.00
C CYS A 25 10.02 3.95 13.41
N ARG A 26 9.90 4.75 14.48
CA ARG A 26 8.61 5.27 14.93
C ARG A 26 7.95 6.19 13.90
N ALA A 27 8.72 7.09 13.29
CA ALA A 27 8.21 7.96 12.24
C ALA A 27 7.76 7.17 11.00
N LYS A 28 8.47 6.10 10.65
CA LYS A 28 8.07 5.20 9.56
C LYS A 28 6.77 4.45 9.88
N GLU A 29 6.62 3.93 11.10
CA GLU A 29 5.39 3.28 11.55
C GLU A 29 4.20 4.26 11.55
N GLU A 30 4.40 5.49 11.97
CA GLU A 30 3.38 6.54 11.95
C GLU A 30 2.93 6.85 10.52
N LEU A 31 3.86 6.96 9.56
CA LEU A 31 3.54 7.18 8.16
C LEU A 31 2.77 6.00 7.55
N GLN A 32 3.13 4.77 7.88
CA GLN A 32 2.42 3.58 7.42
C GLN A 32 1.01 3.46 8.00
N THR A 33 0.82 3.88 9.25
CA THR A 33 -0.46 3.79 9.95
C THR A 33 -1.38 4.97 9.68
N THR A 34 -0.86 6.10 9.20
CA THR A 34 -1.67 7.27 8.84
C THR A 34 -2.52 6.92 7.61
N PRO A 35 -3.86 6.89 7.70
CA PRO A 35 -4.70 6.55 6.54
C PRO A 35 -4.70 7.70 5.51
N VAL A 36 -5.02 7.35 4.27
CA VAL A 36 -5.35 8.36 3.25
C VAL A 36 -6.71 8.98 3.63
N TYR A 37 -6.74 10.30 3.79
CA TYR A 37 -7.99 11.00 4.11
C TYR A 37 -8.77 11.29 2.82
N PRO A 38 -10.01 10.81 2.68
CA PRO A 38 -10.72 10.83 1.40
C PRO A 38 -11.48 12.14 1.10
N HIS A 39 -11.68 13.00 2.11
CA HIS A 39 -12.54 14.17 1.96
C HIS A 39 -11.75 15.48 1.88
N SER A 40 -12.46 16.57 1.54
CA SER A 40 -11.88 17.92 1.46
C SER A 40 -11.55 18.52 2.83
N ALA A 41 -10.70 19.58 2.84
CA ALA A 41 -10.41 20.34 4.05
C ALA A 41 -11.68 21.02 4.64
N ALA A 42 -12.62 21.42 3.79
CA ALA A 42 -13.87 22.00 4.21
C ALA A 42 -14.71 20.98 4.99
N TYR A 43 -14.83 19.76 4.45
CA TYR A 43 -15.49 18.65 5.13
C TYR A 43 -14.83 18.31 6.47
N ALA A 44 -13.51 18.19 6.49
CA ALA A 44 -12.75 17.90 7.70
C ALA A 44 -12.96 18.96 8.79
N LYS A 45 -13.04 20.24 8.40
CA LYS A 45 -13.31 21.34 9.32
C LYS A 45 -14.72 21.26 9.91
N GLU A 46 -15.72 20.94 9.10
CA GLU A 46 -17.11 20.82 9.52
C GLU A 46 -17.32 19.64 10.49
N HIS A 47 -16.61 18.55 10.27
CA HIS A 47 -16.73 17.31 11.06
C HIS A 47 -15.71 17.20 12.21
N GLY A 48 -14.83 18.19 12.39
CA GLY A 48 -13.83 18.16 13.47
C GLY A 48 -12.64 17.24 13.21
N GLU A 49 -12.42 16.82 11.96
CA GLU A 49 -11.40 15.87 11.53
C GLU A 49 -10.16 16.54 10.91
N LEU A 50 -9.98 17.84 11.18
CA LEU A 50 -8.94 18.67 10.55
C LEU A 50 -7.52 18.16 10.82
N GLU A 51 -7.28 17.57 11.99
CA GLU A 51 -5.97 16.99 12.32
C GLU A 51 -5.68 15.75 11.47
N GLN A 52 -6.65 14.89 11.24
CA GLN A 52 -6.52 13.71 10.38
C GLN A 52 -6.25 14.13 8.93
N TYR A 53 -6.98 15.14 8.44
CA TYR A 53 -6.74 15.74 7.13
C TYR A 53 -5.30 16.26 7.01
N ARG A 54 -4.82 17.03 8.00
CA ARG A 54 -3.46 17.59 8.00
C ARG A 54 -2.39 16.52 8.03
N ALA A 55 -2.55 15.51 8.88
CA ALA A 55 -1.63 14.39 8.96
C ALA A 55 -1.54 13.63 7.63
N SER A 56 -2.68 13.29 7.02
CA SER A 56 -2.73 12.64 5.72
C SER A 56 -2.12 13.49 4.62
N ASN A 57 -2.42 14.80 4.60
CA ASN A 57 -1.89 15.74 3.63
C ASN A 57 -0.36 15.87 3.72
N ASN A 58 0.17 15.98 4.94
CA ASN A 58 1.62 16.01 5.19
C ASN A 58 2.30 14.71 4.72
N ALA A 59 1.70 13.56 5.02
CA ALA A 59 2.20 12.27 4.55
C ALA A 59 2.18 12.13 3.02
N ASN A 60 1.19 12.72 2.33
CA ASN A 60 1.14 12.76 0.87
C ASN A 60 2.28 13.59 0.28
N PHE A 61 2.60 14.74 0.88
CA PHE A 61 3.77 15.55 0.46
C PHE A 61 5.08 14.81 0.67
N GLN A 62 5.26 14.17 1.82
CA GLN A 62 6.45 13.38 2.09
C GLN A 62 6.56 12.19 1.12
N CYS A 63 5.46 11.53 0.79
CA CYS A 63 5.41 10.46 -0.21
C CYS A 63 5.83 10.98 -1.60
N LYS A 64 5.34 12.16 -2.01
CA LYS A 64 5.77 12.81 -3.26
C LYS A 64 7.28 12.99 -3.29
N GLU A 65 7.86 13.59 -2.25
CA GLU A 65 9.30 13.83 -2.16
C GLU A 65 10.10 12.52 -2.18
N ALA A 66 9.59 11.49 -1.51
CA ALA A 66 10.21 10.17 -1.51
C ALA A 66 10.18 9.50 -2.90
N ILE A 67 9.09 9.63 -3.65
CA ILE A 67 9.02 9.14 -5.04
C ILE A 67 10.05 9.88 -5.92
N GLU A 68 10.12 11.20 -5.83
CA GLU A 68 11.09 12.00 -6.59
C GLU A 68 12.55 11.67 -6.23
N ALA A 69 12.82 11.40 -4.94
CA ALA A 69 14.13 10.96 -4.48
C ALA A 69 14.45 9.57 -5.00
N ALA A 70 13.53 8.61 -4.90
CA ALA A 70 13.70 7.25 -5.39
C ALA A 70 13.93 7.21 -6.91
N VAL A 71 13.18 8.01 -7.69
CA VAL A 71 13.39 8.15 -9.13
C VAL A 71 14.80 8.68 -9.42
N ARG A 72 15.26 9.70 -8.69
CA ARG A 72 16.59 10.31 -8.91
C ARG A 72 17.72 9.36 -8.54
N GLU A 73 17.55 8.58 -7.48
CA GLU A 73 18.57 7.68 -6.95
C GLU A 73 18.70 6.39 -7.76
N HIS A 74 17.57 5.87 -8.25
CA HIS A 74 17.51 4.56 -8.89
C HIS A 74 17.40 4.60 -10.42
N PHE A 75 17.42 5.78 -11.03
CA PHE A 75 17.43 5.96 -12.49
C PHE A 75 18.85 6.22 -13.00
N ASP A 76 19.40 5.31 -13.78
CA ASP A 76 20.76 5.38 -14.33
C ASP A 76 20.87 6.19 -15.64
N GLY A 77 19.77 6.78 -16.09
CA GLY A 77 19.65 7.51 -17.37
C GLY A 77 18.99 6.67 -18.47
N MET A 78 18.85 5.37 -18.29
CA MET A 78 18.18 4.46 -19.23
C MET A 78 17.17 3.55 -18.55
N TYR A 79 17.48 3.01 -17.39
CA TYR A 79 16.65 2.06 -16.65
C TYR A 79 16.37 2.54 -15.24
N LEU A 80 15.17 2.21 -14.77
CA LEU A 80 14.75 2.41 -13.39
C LEU A 80 14.78 1.06 -12.64
N SER A 81 15.49 1.01 -11.52
CA SER A 81 15.57 -0.21 -10.70
C SER A 81 14.23 -0.57 -10.09
N HIS A 82 13.93 -1.87 -9.99
CA HIS A 82 12.73 -2.39 -9.31
C HIS A 82 12.67 -1.99 -7.82
N ASP A 83 13.81 -1.82 -7.17
CA ASP A 83 13.87 -1.46 -5.76
C ASP A 83 13.36 -0.05 -5.48
N ALA A 84 13.33 0.84 -6.49
CA ALA A 84 12.84 2.20 -6.37
C ALA A 84 11.39 2.26 -5.85
N ALA A 85 10.50 1.46 -6.42
CA ALA A 85 9.10 1.43 -6.01
C ALA A 85 8.91 0.72 -4.66
N LYS A 86 9.64 -0.36 -4.42
CA LYS A 86 9.51 -1.19 -3.22
C LYS A 86 9.76 -0.41 -1.94
N GLY A 87 10.87 0.32 -1.85
CA GLY A 87 11.22 1.12 -0.67
C GLY A 87 10.18 2.20 -0.33
N VAL A 88 9.63 2.84 -1.36
CA VAL A 88 8.58 3.86 -1.18
C VAL A 88 7.27 3.22 -0.71
N ILE A 89 6.88 2.09 -1.32
CA ILE A 89 5.66 1.36 -0.93
C ILE A 89 5.75 0.84 0.50
N GLU A 90 6.90 0.31 0.91
CA GLU A 90 7.14 -0.17 2.28
C GLU A 90 7.04 0.97 3.32
N THR A 91 7.37 2.20 2.94
CA THR A 91 7.34 3.34 3.85
C THR A 91 5.98 4.01 3.91
N TYR A 92 5.31 4.21 2.78
CA TYR A 92 4.10 5.04 2.70
C TYR A 92 2.82 4.25 2.45
N GLY A 93 2.94 2.96 2.17
CA GLY A 93 1.82 2.11 1.78
C GLY A 93 1.42 2.24 0.31
N MET A 94 0.90 1.16 -0.24
CA MET A 94 0.49 1.07 -1.65
C MET A 94 -0.57 2.11 -2.04
N GLU A 95 -1.56 2.32 -1.16
CA GLU A 95 -2.69 3.22 -1.42
C GLU A 95 -2.24 4.67 -1.60
N ARG A 96 -1.36 5.15 -0.73
CA ARG A 96 -0.84 6.52 -0.77
C ARG A 96 0.06 6.75 -1.99
N VAL A 97 0.96 5.80 -2.27
CA VAL A 97 1.82 5.85 -3.45
C VAL A 97 0.99 5.89 -4.73
N ALA A 98 -0.03 5.03 -4.83
CA ALA A 98 -0.95 5.01 -5.96
C ALA A 98 -1.72 6.33 -6.10
N LEU A 99 -2.19 6.92 -5.01
CA LEU A 99 -2.90 8.21 -5.01
C LEU A 99 -2.03 9.35 -5.57
N VAL A 100 -0.78 9.48 -5.08
CA VAL A 100 0.13 10.55 -5.51
C VAL A 100 0.49 10.42 -7.01
N LEU A 101 0.77 9.19 -7.46
CA LEU A 101 1.05 8.91 -8.87
C LEU A 101 -0.18 9.16 -9.75
N ALA A 102 -1.33 8.64 -9.36
CA ALA A 102 -2.58 8.82 -10.11
C ALA A 102 -2.96 10.31 -10.25
N ASN A 103 -2.81 11.07 -9.17
CA ASN A 103 -3.05 12.51 -9.19
C ASN A 103 -2.16 13.23 -10.22
N THR A 104 -0.87 12.87 -10.27
CA THR A 104 0.06 13.43 -11.26
C THR A 104 -0.35 13.09 -12.69
N VAL A 105 -0.67 11.82 -12.97
CA VAL A 105 -1.09 11.37 -14.31
C VAL A 105 -2.40 12.01 -14.73
N GLN A 106 -3.38 12.13 -13.84
CA GLN A 106 -4.67 12.76 -14.12
C GLN A 106 -4.53 14.23 -14.48
N LEU A 107 -3.66 14.97 -13.77
CA LEU A 107 -3.38 16.38 -14.08
C LEU A 107 -2.61 16.56 -15.39
N GLN A 108 -1.83 15.57 -15.79
CA GLN A 108 -1.02 15.56 -17.00
C GLN A 108 -1.57 14.58 -18.05
N ASP A 109 -2.88 14.32 -18.07
CA ASP A 109 -3.52 13.35 -19.01
C ASP A 109 -3.28 13.72 -20.49
N TRP A 110 -3.06 15.00 -20.77
CA TRP A 110 -2.69 15.51 -22.08
C TRP A 110 -1.28 15.10 -22.54
N ASP A 111 -0.39 14.70 -21.62
CA ASP A 111 1.00 14.37 -21.95
C ASP A 111 1.09 12.97 -22.59
N GLY A 112 1.54 12.93 -23.85
CA GLY A 112 1.69 11.70 -24.62
C GLY A 112 2.79 10.76 -24.16
N ARG A 113 3.65 11.17 -23.20
CA ARG A 113 4.73 10.36 -22.62
C ARG A 113 4.23 9.36 -21.58
N TYR A 114 3.03 9.56 -21.03
CA TYR A 114 2.36 8.53 -20.25
C TYR A 114 1.66 7.53 -21.16
N SER A 115 1.85 6.25 -20.87
CA SER A 115 1.19 5.17 -21.57
C SER A 115 -0.32 5.20 -21.36
N ARG A 116 -1.09 4.78 -22.38
CA ARG A 116 -2.55 4.66 -22.26
C ARG A 116 -2.95 3.78 -21.08
N ARG A 117 -2.19 2.70 -20.85
CA ARG A 117 -2.43 1.75 -19.76
C ARG A 117 -2.31 2.41 -18.38
N ASN A 118 -1.33 3.30 -18.19
CA ASN A 118 -1.13 4.00 -16.92
C ASN A 118 -2.13 5.13 -16.72
N LYS A 119 -2.55 5.80 -17.79
CA LYS A 119 -3.68 6.74 -17.75
C LYS A 119 -4.99 6.08 -17.36
N GLU A 120 -5.30 4.91 -17.91
CA GLU A 120 -6.48 4.13 -17.55
C GLU A 120 -6.39 3.65 -16.08
N TRP A 121 -5.23 3.16 -15.66
CA TRP A 121 -5.00 2.78 -14.26
C TRP A 121 -5.20 3.97 -13.30
N ALA A 122 -4.66 5.12 -13.61
CA ALA A 122 -4.81 6.31 -12.77
C ALA A 122 -6.29 6.68 -12.53
N LYS A 123 -7.16 6.48 -13.52
CA LYS A 123 -8.61 6.71 -13.42
C LYS A 123 -9.32 5.70 -12.50
N THR A 124 -8.71 4.55 -12.22
CA THR A 124 -9.27 3.55 -11.29
C THR A 124 -8.97 3.85 -9.82
N ILE A 125 -8.03 4.76 -9.55
CA ILE A 125 -7.67 5.14 -8.18
C ILE A 125 -8.67 6.20 -7.71
N PRO A 126 -9.43 5.94 -6.63
CA PRO A 126 -10.37 6.90 -6.09
C PRO A 126 -9.65 8.19 -5.69
N ASN A 127 -10.11 9.31 -6.17
CA ASN A 127 -9.67 10.63 -5.80
C ASN A 127 -10.89 11.53 -5.65
N ASP A 128 -11.66 11.28 -4.58
CA ASP A 128 -12.90 12.01 -4.30
C ASP A 128 -12.65 13.39 -3.70
N ASN A 129 -11.38 13.70 -3.41
CA ASN A 129 -11.02 14.99 -2.88
C ASN A 129 -10.59 15.94 -4.01
N PRO A 130 -11.45 16.90 -4.43
CA PRO A 130 -11.14 17.85 -5.51
C PRO A 130 -9.97 18.78 -5.15
N GLU A 131 -9.59 18.86 -3.88
CA GLU A 131 -8.45 19.65 -3.40
C GLU A 131 -7.13 18.91 -3.59
N THR A 132 -7.09 17.58 -3.63
CA THR A 132 -5.86 16.84 -3.92
C THR A 132 -5.31 17.17 -5.30
N VAL A 133 -6.18 17.46 -6.25
CA VAL A 133 -5.84 17.95 -7.60
C VAL A 133 -5.17 19.32 -7.54
N ARG A 134 -5.50 20.15 -6.54
CA ARG A 134 -4.98 21.51 -6.35
C ARG A 134 -3.81 21.60 -5.36
N CYS A 135 -3.61 20.58 -4.53
CA CYS A 135 -2.69 20.61 -3.40
C CYS A 135 -1.21 20.34 -3.74
N GLY A 136 -0.79 20.40 -4.98
CA GLY A 136 0.64 20.38 -5.31
C GLY A 136 1.35 19.03 -5.14
N TYR A 137 0.63 17.90 -5.03
CA TYR A 137 1.25 16.56 -5.02
C TYR A 137 1.79 16.13 -6.40
N VAL A 138 1.79 17.05 -7.36
CA VAL A 138 2.28 16.76 -8.71
C VAL A 138 3.79 16.52 -8.67
N LEU A 139 4.20 15.38 -9.20
CA LEU A 139 5.59 15.00 -9.33
C LEU A 139 6.25 15.81 -10.47
N ASN A 140 7.46 16.29 -10.21
CA ASN A 140 8.23 17.09 -11.16
C ASN A 140 9.21 16.26 -12.00
N SER A 141 9.36 14.96 -11.70
CA SER A 141 10.20 14.05 -12.46
C SER A 141 9.71 13.89 -13.89
N HIS A 142 10.62 13.52 -14.81
CA HIS A 142 10.29 13.37 -16.22
C HIS A 142 9.15 12.34 -16.45
N PRO A 143 8.08 12.69 -17.19
CA PRO A 143 6.91 11.85 -17.34
C PRO A 143 7.16 10.42 -17.83
N ALA A 144 8.12 10.22 -18.76
CA ALA A 144 8.45 8.87 -19.23
C ALA A 144 9.12 8.01 -18.14
N VAL A 145 9.87 8.61 -17.20
CA VAL A 145 10.47 7.90 -16.06
C VAL A 145 9.41 7.58 -15.04
N LEU A 146 8.49 8.51 -14.80
CA LEU A 146 7.32 8.28 -13.95
C LEU A 146 6.40 7.20 -14.52
N ASP A 147 6.23 7.12 -15.83
CA ASP A 147 5.46 6.04 -16.47
C ASP A 147 6.07 4.66 -16.16
N GLY A 148 7.41 4.55 -16.22
CA GLY A 148 8.13 3.36 -15.78
C GLY A 148 7.98 3.07 -14.29
N PHE A 149 8.03 4.10 -13.43
CA PHE A 149 7.82 3.92 -11.99
C PHE A 149 6.41 3.42 -11.68
N ILE A 150 5.40 3.91 -12.39
CA ILE A 150 4.01 3.43 -12.26
C ILE A 150 3.90 1.96 -12.64
N ASP A 151 4.60 1.52 -13.70
CA ASP A 151 4.62 0.11 -14.07
C ASP A 151 5.18 -0.77 -12.95
N LEU A 152 6.27 -0.36 -12.28
CA LEU A 152 6.82 -1.06 -11.12
C LEU A 152 5.82 -1.12 -9.94
N VAL A 153 5.15 -0.02 -9.63
CA VAL A 153 4.13 0.02 -8.57
C VAL A 153 2.97 -0.91 -8.89
N ARG A 154 2.52 -0.96 -10.14
CA ARG A 154 1.44 -1.85 -10.58
C ARG A 154 1.83 -3.32 -10.53
N GLU A 155 3.07 -3.65 -10.87
CA GLU A 155 3.59 -5.01 -10.72
C GLU A 155 3.60 -5.43 -9.25
N GLU A 156 4.03 -4.57 -8.34
CA GLU A 156 4.05 -4.86 -6.91
C GLU A 156 2.62 -5.00 -6.34
N GLN A 157 1.68 -4.19 -6.82
CA GLN A 157 0.26 -4.32 -6.49
C GLN A 157 -0.32 -5.67 -6.94
N GLN A 158 0.05 -6.15 -8.12
CA GLN A 158 -0.38 -7.47 -8.62
C GLN A 158 0.24 -8.61 -7.82
N ARG A 159 1.53 -8.51 -7.46
CA ARG A 159 2.21 -9.51 -6.62
C ARG A 159 1.55 -9.64 -5.26
N SER A 160 1.24 -8.52 -4.62
CA SER A 160 0.56 -8.50 -3.31
C SER A 160 -0.82 -9.14 -3.36
N ARG A 161 -1.60 -8.91 -4.42
CA ARG A 161 -2.92 -9.56 -4.62
C ARG A 161 -2.80 -11.07 -4.80
N THR A 162 -1.84 -11.52 -5.61
CA THR A 162 -1.64 -12.96 -5.89
C THR A 162 -1.14 -13.72 -4.66
N GLN A 163 -0.36 -13.07 -3.79
CA GLN A 163 0.07 -13.66 -2.52
C GLN A 163 -1.06 -13.73 -1.50
N GLY A 164 -1.92 -12.71 -1.44
CA GLY A 164 -3.11 -12.70 -0.60
C GLY A 164 -4.13 -13.79 -0.96
N GLU A 165 -4.31 -14.08 -2.25
CA GLU A 165 -5.18 -15.18 -2.71
C GLU A 165 -4.64 -16.58 -2.36
N LYS A 166 -3.33 -16.76 -2.33
CA LYS A 166 -2.72 -18.06 -1.96
C LYS A 166 -2.77 -18.34 -0.45
N THR A 167 -2.94 -17.33 0.39
CA THR A 167 -3.05 -17.45 1.85
C THR A 167 -4.48 -17.59 2.35
N GLN A 168 -5.49 -17.38 1.51
CA GLN A 168 -6.85 -17.74 1.88
C GLN A 168 -7.00 -19.26 1.79
N PRO A 169 -7.45 -19.94 2.86
CA PRO A 169 -7.73 -21.36 2.80
C PRO A 169 -8.74 -21.59 1.67
N SER A 170 -8.37 -22.42 0.70
CA SER A 170 -9.20 -22.75 -0.45
C SER A 170 -10.59 -23.12 0.06
N ARG A 171 -11.63 -22.41 -0.37
CA ARG A 171 -13.01 -22.79 -0.08
C ARG A 171 -13.15 -24.27 -0.42
N PRO A 172 -13.64 -25.12 0.51
CA PRO A 172 -13.77 -26.55 0.25
C PRO A 172 -14.54 -26.74 -1.06
N SER A 173 -13.98 -27.54 -1.94
CA SER A 173 -14.56 -27.82 -3.24
C SER A 173 -15.99 -28.31 -3.05
N VAL A 174 -16.90 -27.95 -3.95
CA VAL A 174 -18.29 -28.47 -3.96
C VAL A 174 -18.29 -29.99 -3.89
N ARG A 175 -17.26 -30.64 -4.43
CA ARG A 175 -17.03 -32.12 -4.34
C ARG A 175 -16.77 -32.60 -2.92
N ASP A 176 -16.09 -31.83 -2.08
CA ASP A 176 -15.81 -32.19 -0.68
C ASP A 176 -17.03 -31.96 0.20
N LYS A 177 -17.85 -30.94 -0.10
CA LYS A 177 -19.16 -30.75 0.55
C LYS A 177 -20.15 -31.87 0.21
N LEU A 178 -20.20 -32.31 -1.04
CA LEU A 178 -21.05 -33.43 -1.47
C LEU A 178 -20.64 -34.74 -0.83
N LYS A 179 -19.39 -34.96 -0.46
CA LYS A 179 -18.94 -36.13 0.27
C LYS A 179 -19.30 -36.11 1.78
N GLN A 180 -19.47 -34.90 2.35
CA GLN A 180 -19.83 -34.72 3.77
C GLN A 180 -21.35 -34.78 4.01
N GLU A 181 -22.20 -34.55 3.01
CA GLU A 181 -23.66 -34.49 3.17
C GLU A 181 -24.41 -35.76 2.84
N LEU A 182 -23.74 -36.90 2.67
CA LEU A 182 -24.45 -38.18 2.54
C LEU A 182 -24.82 -38.71 3.93
N PRO A 183 -26.08 -38.59 4.38
CA PRO A 183 -26.53 -39.27 5.58
C PRO A 183 -26.52 -40.78 5.34
N VAL A 184 -25.80 -41.48 6.20
CA VAL A 184 -25.82 -42.95 6.23
C VAL A 184 -27.23 -43.38 6.52
N HIS A 185 -27.96 -43.84 5.50
CA HIS A 185 -29.24 -44.51 5.65
C HIS A 185 -29.01 -45.79 6.46
N LYS A 186 -29.44 -45.80 7.72
CA LYS A 186 -29.59 -47.02 8.49
C LYS A 186 -30.70 -47.88 7.82
N PRO A 187 -30.43 -49.15 7.50
CA PRO A 187 -31.48 -50.03 6.95
C PRO A 187 -32.60 -50.19 7.98
N ALA A 188 -33.82 -49.97 7.55
CA ALA A 188 -35.03 -50.17 8.37
C ALA A 188 -35.18 -51.66 8.74
N ALA A 189 -35.41 -51.94 10.02
CA ALA A 189 -35.68 -53.29 10.53
C ALA A 189 -36.96 -53.86 9.92
N PRO A 190 -37.01 -55.16 9.61
CA PRO A 190 -38.20 -55.84 9.02
C PRO A 190 -39.38 -55.82 9.97
N LYS A 191 -40.54 -55.33 9.51
CA LYS A 191 -41.82 -55.40 10.22
C LYS A 191 -42.26 -56.90 10.37
N LYS A 192 -42.38 -57.33 11.59
CA LYS A 192 -43.08 -58.63 11.93
C LYS A 192 -44.53 -58.50 11.49
N ARG A 193 -44.99 -59.49 10.63
CA ARG A 193 -46.41 -59.74 10.35
C ARG A 193 -47.02 -60.47 11.53
N GLU A 194 -48.05 -59.92 12.10
CA GLU A 194 -48.95 -60.63 12.99
C GLU A 194 -49.90 -61.49 12.17
N PRO A 195 -50.24 -62.70 12.65
CA PRO A 195 -51.25 -63.58 12.01
C PRO A 195 -52.67 -63.18 12.44
N GLU A 196 -53.53 -63.05 11.43
CA GLU A 196 -55.00 -62.90 11.64
C GLU A 196 -55.59 -64.12 12.25
N ARG A 197 -56.51 -63.85 13.19
CA ARG A 197 -57.56 -64.76 13.60
C ARG A 197 -58.89 -64.06 13.43
#